data_bd10ad7c7305cce551b248b5f5ba69eb
#
_entry.id   bd10ad7c7305cce551b248b5f5ba69eb
#
_cell.length_a   1.000
_cell.length_b   1.000
_cell.length_c   1.000
_cell.angle_alpha   90.00
_cell.angle_beta   90.00
_cell.angle_gamma   90.00
#
_symmetry.space_group_name_H-M   'P 1'
#
loop_
_entity.id
_entity.type
_entity.pdbx_description
1 polymer ?
#
loop_
_entity_poly.entity_id
_entity_poly.type
_entity_poly.pdbx_seq_one_letter_code
_entity_poly.pdbx_strand_id
1 'polypeptide(L)'
;MRPLEGRRFWFVGIGGAGMSALALVAHEWGAEVGGSDRARSSYVDRLEAAGIPVAIGHDAANVPNDAEVIVSSAIGADNPEVSRARAKKKRAELLAELVELRPSIVVAGAHGKTTTTAMIAFVLDRLGLDPAFLIGGEIPQLGGNARAGEGWLVAEGDESDRSLELLRPQVAVLTNVELDHHATFASEAEV
;
A
#
# COMPACT_ATOMS: atom_id res chain seq x y z
N MET A 1 4.81 1.97 -19.60
CA MET A 1 5.99 1.21 -19.10
C MET A 1 5.61 0.48 -17.82
N ARG A 2 5.92 -0.81 -17.68
CA ARG A 2 5.59 -1.59 -16.47
C ARG A 2 6.79 -1.60 -15.52
N PRO A 3 6.86 -0.67 -14.55
CA PRO A 3 8.07 -0.45 -13.75
C PRO A 3 8.45 -1.61 -12.83
N LEU A 4 7.52 -2.55 -12.58
CA LEU A 4 7.74 -3.72 -11.71
C LEU A 4 7.80 -5.04 -12.50
N GLU A 5 7.93 -4.99 -13.83
CA GLU A 5 8.02 -6.19 -14.66
C GLU A 5 9.19 -7.10 -14.22
N GLY A 6 8.92 -8.40 -14.13
CA GLY A 6 9.91 -9.40 -13.69
C GLY A 6 10.07 -9.54 -12.17
N ARG A 7 9.38 -8.72 -11.36
CA ARG A 7 9.35 -8.89 -9.90
C ARG A 7 8.18 -9.77 -9.49
N ARG A 8 8.37 -10.53 -8.42
CA ARG A 8 7.34 -11.36 -7.81
C ARG A 8 7.16 -11.01 -6.35
N PHE A 9 5.93 -10.71 -5.94
CA PHE A 9 5.58 -10.38 -4.58
C PHE A 9 4.60 -11.36 -3.96
N TRP A 10 4.80 -11.68 -2.68
CA TRP A 10 3.84 -12.40 -1.85
C TRP A 10 3.44 -11.53 -0.66
N PHE A 11 2.17 -11.14 -0.60
CA PHE A 11 1.66 -10.26 0.45
C PHE A 11 1.04 -11.07 1.59
N VAL A 12 1.55 -10.91 2.81
CA VAL A 12 1.01 -11.54 4.03
C VAL A 12 0.11 -10.54 4.74
N GLY A 13 -1.19 -10.88 4.85
CA GLY A 13 -2.25 -9.97 5.27
C GLY A 13 -2.77 -9.09 4.13
N ILE A 14 -2.90 -9.67 2.93
CA ILE A 14 -3.23 -8.95 1.68
C ILE A 14 -4.62 -8.31 1.69
N GLY A 15 -5.56 -8.85 2.49
CA GLY A 15 -6.94 -8.37 2.58
C GLY A 15 -7.15 -7.10 3.40
N GLY A 16 -6.09 -6.52 3.95
CA GLY A 16 -6.15 -5.19 4.57
C GLY A 16 -6.18 -4.07 3.54
N ALA A 17 -6.85 -2.94 3.83
CA ALA A 17 -7.05 -1.83 2.89
C ALA A 17 -5.73 -1.32 2.26
N GLY A 18 -4.70 -1.05 3.08
CA GLY A 18 -3.41 -0.56 2.58
C GLY A 18 -2.59 -1.63 1.84
N MET A 19 -2.71 -2.90 2.24
CA MET A 19 -2.01 -4.02 1.59
C MET A 19 -2.63 -4.34 0.23
N SER A 20 -3.96 -4.40 0.16
CA SER A 20 -4.69 -4.66 -1.09
C SER A 20 -4.46 -3.56 -2.13
N ALA A 21 -4.41 -2.30 -1.69
CA ALA A 21 -4.10 -1.17 -2.55
C ALA A 21 -2.70 -1.32 -3.19
N LEU A 22 -1.67 -1.61 -2.37
CA LEU A 22 -0.31 -1.85 -2.85
C LEU A 22 -0.23 -3.06 -3.79
N ALA A 23 -0.90 -4.16 -3.43
CA ALA A 23 -0.92 -5.38 -4.24
C ALA A 23 -1.52 -5.13 -5.63
N LEU A 24 -2.64 -4.39 -5.70
CA LEU A 24 -3.29 -4.05 -6.95
C LEU A 24 -2.39 -3.18 -7.84
N VAL A 25 -1.83 -2.09 -7.31
CA VAL A 25 -0.94 -1.19 -8.07
C VAL A 25 0.32 -1.93 -8.52
N ALA A 26 0.94 -2.75 -7.66
CA ALA A 26 2.10 -3.54 -8.03
C ALA A 26 1.80 -4.53 -9.16
N HIS A 27 0.64 -5.19 -9.12
CA HIS A 27 0.17 -6.09 -10.17
C HIS A 27 -0.04 -5.36 -11.51
N GLU A 28 -0.76 -4.26 -11.50
CA GLU A 28 -1.02 -3.47 -12.70
C GLU A 28 0.26 -2.85 -13.27
N TRP A 29 1.26 -2.54 -12.43
CA TRP A 29 2.58 -2.10 -12.86
C TRP A 29 3.52 -3.25 -13.28
N GLY A 30 3.00 -4.47 -13.38
CA GLY A 30 3.64 -5.59 -14.06
C GLY A 30 4.30 -6.62 -13.17
N ALA A 31 4.22 -6.49 -11.83
CA ALA A 31 4.69 -7.53 -10.95
C ALA A 31 3.76 -8.76 -11.00
N GLU A 32 4.33 -9.94 -10.79
CA GLU A 32 3.58 -11.13 -10.43
C GLU A 32 3.23 -11.05 -8.93
N VAL A 33 1.93 -10.98 -8.61
CA VAL A 33 1.45 -10.75 -7.25
C VAL A 33 0.56 -11.88 -6.79
N GLY A 34 0.77 -12.33 -5.57
CA GLY A 34 -0.13 -13.19 -4.81
C GLY A 34 -0.04 -12.87 -3.33
N GLY A 35 -0.86 -13.51 -2.53
CA GLY A 35 -0.80 -13.30 -1.09
C GLY A 35 -1.75 -14.16 -0.30
N SER A 36 -1.77 -13.93 0.99
CA SER A 36 -2.63 -14.63 1.95
C SER A 36 -3.31 -13.69 2.92
N ASP A 37 -4.47 -14.10 3.39
CA ASP A 37 -5.13 -13.46 4.53
C ASP A 37 -5.82 -14.53 5.39
N ARG A 38 -6.04 -14.24 6.67
CA ARG A 38 -6.73 -15.17 7.57
C ARG A 38 -8.21 -15.34 7.25
N ALA A 39 -8.82 -14.35 6.58
CA ALA A 39 -10.25 -14.32 6.27
C ALA A 39 -10.53 -13.62 4.94
N ARG A 40 -11.68 -13.93 4.35
CA ARG A 40 -12.18 -13.20 3.19
C ARG A 40 -12.65 -11.81 3.60
N SER A 41 -12.47 -10.86 2.68
CA SER A 41 -12.96 -9.49 2.77
C SER A 41 -13.33 -8.99 1.38
N SER A 42 -14.04 -7.88 1.28
CA SER A 42 -14.34 -7.23 -0.01
C SER A 42 -13.05 -6.87 -0.78
N TYR A 43 -11.95 -6.59 -0.08
CA TYR A 43 -10.67 -6.36 -0.71
C TYR A 43 -10.09 -7.64 -1.33
N VAL A 44 -10.22 -8.79 -0.65
CA VAL A 44 -9.81 -10.10 -1.21
C VAL A 44 -10.60 -10.41 -2.48
N ASP A 45 -11.93 -10.25 -2.44
CA ASP A 45 -12.79 -10.51 -3.60
C ASP A 45 -12.42 -9.63 -4.79
N ARG A 46 -12.03 -8.38 -4.53
CA ARG A 46 -11.57 -7.45 -5.56
C ARG A 46 -10.21 -7.82 -6.15
N LEU A 47 -9.27 -8.28 -5.32
CA LEU A 47 -7.97 -8.76 -5.78
C LEU A 47 -8.12 -10.00 -6.66
N GLU A 48 -8.95 -10.96 -6.25
CA GLU A 48 -9.25 -12.15 -7.07
C GLU A 48 -9.92 -11.79 -8.40
N ALA A 49 -10.84 -10.82 -8.39
CA ALA A 49 -11.46 -10.30 -9.62
C ALA A 49 -10.45 -9.61 -10.56
N ALA A 50 -9.36 -9.05 -10.02
CA ALA A 50 -8.24 -8.50 -10.78
C ALA A 50 -7.21 -9.57 -11.21
N GLY A 51 -7.44 -10.86 -10.92
CA GLY A 51 -6.55 -11.96 -11.28
C GLY A 51 -5.40 -12.21 -10.30
N ILE A 52 -5.43 -11.60 -9.12
CA ILE A 52 -4.42 -11.82 -8.06
C ILE A 52 -4.86 -13.00 -7.18
N PRO A 53 -4.11 -14.11 -7.14
CA PRO A 53 -4.46 -15.26 -6.31
C PRO A 53 -4.30 -14.94 -4.81
N VAL A 54 -5.30 -15.28 -4.01
CA VAL A 54 -5.28 -15.10 -2.56
C VAL A 54 -5.58 -16.41 -1.83
N ALA A 55 -4.63 -16.84 -0.99
CA ALA A 55 -4.83 -17.98 -0.10
C ALA A 55 -5.55 -17.52 1.19
N ILE A 56 -6.54 -18.29 1.63
CA ILE A 56 -7.18 -18.06 2.94
C ILE A 56 -6.51 -18.98 3.96
N GLY A 57 -5.96 -18.36 4.99
CA GLY A 57 -5.06 -18.99 5.97
C GLY A 57 -3.60 -18.76 5.62
N HIS A 58 -2.75 -18.84 6.66
CA HIS A 58 -1.31 -18.65 6.52
C HIS A 58 -0.61 -20.02 6.61
N ASP A 59 0.08 -20.39 5.54
CA ASP A 59 0.90 -21.61 5.47
C ASP A 59 2.23 -21.30 4.77
N ALA A 60 3.32 -21.82 5.32
CA ALA A 60 4.66 -21.68 4.72
C ALA A 60 4.71 -22.18 3.26
N ALA A 61 3.88 -23.16 2.90
CA ALA A 61 3.81 -23.70 1.54
C ALA A 61 3.20 -22.72 0.52
N ASN A 62 2.46 -21.70 0.97
CA ASN A 62 1.88 -20.69 0.09
C ASN A 62 2.95 -19.82 -0.57
N VAL A 63 4.10 -19.61 0.09
CA VAL A 63 5.12 -18.64 -0.32
C VAL A 63 5.97 -19.18 -1.47
N PRO A 64 5.95 -18.57 -2.66
CA PRO A 64 6.85 -18.94 -3.74
C PRO A 64 8.31 -18.72 -3.35
N ASN A 65 9.20 -19.61 -3.81
CA ASN A 65 10.61 -19.60 -3.39
C ASN A 65 11.39 -18.35 -3.81
N ASP A 66 10.97 -17.69 -4.86
CA ASP A 66 11.57 -16.54 -5.52
C ASP A 66 10.81 -15.23 -5.26
N ALA A 67 9.76 -15.25 -4.43
CA ALA A 67 9.00 -14.04 -4.11
C ALA A 67 9.66 -13.19 -3.01
N GLU A 68 9.56 -11.88 -3.19
CA GLU A 68 9.75 -10.92 -2.10
C GLU A 68 8.49 -10.90 -1.23
N VAL A 69 8.61 -11.19 0.04
CA VAL A 69 7.46 -11.24 0.95
C VAL A 69 7.20 -9.87 1.54
N ILE A 70 6.00 -9.34 1.27
CA ILE A 70 5.55 -8.05 1.79
C ILE A 70 4.69 -8.29 3.03
N VAL A 71 5.12 -7.71 4.16
CA VAL A 71 4.51 -7.99 5.46
C VAL A 71 3.74 -6.78 5.96
N SER A 72 2.47 -6.99 6.34
CA SER A 72 1.66 -6.00 7.04
C SER A 72 2.17 -5.79 8.47
N SER A 73 2.06 -4.57 8.99
CA SER A 73 2.38 -4.26 10.40
C SER A 73 1.53 -5.04 11.43
N ALA A 74 0.37 -5.55 11.01
CA ALA A 74 -0.51 -6.38 11.84
C ALA A 74 -0.08 -7.87 11.94
N ILE A 75 0.93 -8.29 11.17
CA ILE A 75 1.39 -9.68 11.12
C ILE A 75 2.62 -9.86 12.02
N GLY A 76 2.52 -10.82 12.95
CA GLY A 76 3.62 -11.17 13.86
C GLY A 76 4.78 -11.90 13.15
N ALA A 77 5.95 -11.83 13.78
CA ALA A 77 7.15 -12.49 13.26
C ALA A 77 7.09 -14.03 13.31
N ASP A 78 6.19 -14.58 14.11
CA ASP A 78 5.90 -16.01 14.26
C ASP A 78 5.03 -16.60 13.14
N ASN A 79 4.52 -15.74 12.23
CA ASN A 79 3.74 -16.19 11.09
C ASN A 79 4.58 -17.15 10.21
N PRO A 80 4.05 -18.34 9.81
CA PRO A 80 4.80 -19.35 9.07
C PRO A 80 5.30 -18.83 7.70
N GLU A 81 4.55 -17.96 7.04
CA GLU A 81 4.95 -17.39 5.75
C GLU A 81 6.09 -16.38 5.92
N VAL A 82 6.06 -15.57 7.01
CA VAL A 82 7.13 -14.63 7.34
C VAL A 82 8.41 -15.39 7.72
N SER A 83 8.29 -16.50 8.45
CA SER A 83 9.42 -17.36 8.84
C SER A 83 10.04 -18.06 7.62
N ARG A 84 9.24 -18.42 6.61
CA ARG A 84 9.68 -19.09 5.38
C ARG A 84 10.39 -18.14 4.41
N ALA A 85 10.09 -16.84 4.47
CA ALA A 85 10.55 -15.85 3.51
C ALA A 85 12.07 -15.71 3.48
N ARG A 86 12.67 -15.76 2.27
CA ARG A 86 14.10 -15.49 2.02
C ARG A 86 14.39 -14.00 1.93
N ALA A 87 13.49 -13.25 1.31
CA ALA A 87 13.52 -11.79 1.21
C ALA A 87 12.22 -11.22 1.79
N LYS A 88 12.32 -10.27 2.69
CA LYS A 88 11.18 -9.63 3.37
C LYS A 88 11.27 -8.13 3.26
N LYS A 89 10.12 -7.49 3.04
CA LYS A 89 9.93 -6.05 3.12
C LYS A 89 8.69 -5.73 3.94
N LYS A 90 8.73 -4.65 4.67
CA LYS A 90 7.53 -4.07 5.27
C LYS A 90 6.70 -3.37 4.18
N ARG A 91 5.40 -3.24 4.42
CA ARG A 91 4.48 -2.45 3.59
C ARG A 91 5.05 -1.07 3.23
N ALA A 92 5.60 -0.37 4.23
CA ALA A 92 6.19 0.96 4.10
C ALA A 92 7.38 1.02 3.14
N GLU A 93 8.23 -0.02 3.13
CA GLU A 93 9.39 -0.09 2.25
C GLU A 93 8.98 -0.25 0.77
N LEU A 94 7.95 -1.07 0.51
CA LEU A 94 7.39 -1.17 -0.84
C LEU A 94 6.71 0.13 -1.25
N LEU A 95 5.94 0.78 -0.36
CA LEU A 95 5.33 2.07 -0.65
C LEU A 95 6.39 3.12 -1.01
N ALA A 96 7.51 3.16 -0.28
CA ALA A 96 8.61 4.07 -0.58
C ALA A 96 9.19 3.83 -1.97
N GLU A 97 9.39 2.58 -2.37
CA GLU A 97 9.81 2.25 -3.74
C GLU A 97 8.81 2.74 -4.79
N LEU A 98 7.51 2.52 -4.58
CA LEU A 98 6.49 2.97 -5.53
C LEU A 98 6.46 4.50 -5.66
N VAL A 99 6.65 5.21 -4.55
CA VAL A 99 6.72 6.69 -4.51
C VAL A 99 7.88 7.22 -5.33
N GLU A 100 9.00 6.50 -5.39
CA GLU A 100 10.20 6.91 -6.17
C GLU A 100 10.10 6.56 -7.66
N LEU A 101 9.26 5.58 -8.03
CA LEU A 101 9.13 5.14 -9.42
C LEU A 101 8.40 6.15 -10.33
N ARG A 102 7.64 7.08 -9.75
CA ARG A 102 6.86 8.08 -10.50
C ARG A 102 6.83 9.42 -9.78
N PRO A 103 6.52 10.53 -10.49
CA PRO A 103 6.12 11.77 -9.84
C PRO A 103 5.04 11.51 -8.81
N SER A 104 5.24 11.93 -7.57
CA SER A 104 4.38 11.50 -6.47
C SER A 104 3.99 12.64 -5.53
N ILE A 105 2.76 12.52 -5.01
CA ILE A 105 2.17 13.36 -3.98
C ILE A 105 1.85 12.45 -2.80
N VAL A 106 2.42 12.72 -1.64
CA VAL A 106 2.10 12.01 -0.40
C VAL A 106 1.37 12.94 0.55
N VAL A 107 0.23 12.48 1.05
CA VAL A 107 -0.59 13.21 2.03
C VAL A 107 -0.39 12.58 3.41
N ALA A 108 0.08 13.36 4.35
CA ALA A 108 0.32 12.98 5.74
C ALA A 108 -0.45 13.87 6.71
N GLY A 109 -0.48 13.50 7.99
CA GLY A 109 -1.08 14.24 9.10
C GLY A 109 -2.04 13.39 9.92
N ALA A 110 -2.37 13.81 11.13
CA ALA A 110 -3.22 13.03 12.04
C ALA A 110 -4.63 12.79 11.45
N HIS A 111 -5.25 13.82 10.88
CA HIS A 111 -6.61 13.75 10.34
C HIS A 111 -6.71 14.24 8.90
N GLY A 112 -7.69 13.71 8.15
CA GLY A 112 -8.03 14.18 6.80
C GLY A 112 -7.18 13.59 5.68
N LYS A 113 -6.22 12.71 5.94
CA LYS A 113 -5.37 12.05 4.92
C LYS A 113 -6.20 11.45 3.78
N THR A 114 -7.08 10.50 4.11
CA THR A 114 -7.92 9.78 3.14
C THR A 114 -8.75 10.72 2.26
N THR A 115 -9.41 11.70 2.89
CA THR A 115 -10.24 12.67 2.15
C THR A 115 -9.38 13.53 1.22
N THR A 116 -8.26 14.04 1.69
CA THR A 116 -7.37 14.90 0.89
C THR A 116 -6.74 14.13 -0.26
N THR A 117 -6.27 12.91 0.00
CA THR A 117 -5.72 12.01 -1.04
C THR A 117 -6.76 11.71 -2.11
N ALA A 118 -8.00 11.38 -1.68
CA ALA A 118 -9.11 11.14 -2.60
C ALA A 118 -9.46 12.38 -3.45
N MET A 119 -9.49 13.57 -2.85
CA MET A 119 -9.75 14.81 -3.57
C MET A 119 -8.67 15.10 -4.62
N ILE A 120 -7.40 14.95 -4.27
CA ILE A 120 -6.28 15.17 -5.20
C ILE A 120 -6.37 14.17 -6.35
N ALA A 121 -6.52 12.86 -6.04
CA ALA A 121 -6.64 11.81 -7.06
C ALA A 121 -7.84 12.06 -7.98
N PHE A 122 -9.00 12.45 -7.42
CA PHE A 122 -10.20 12.75 -8.19
C PHE A 122 -10.00 13.96 -9.11
N VAL A 123 -9.38 15.03 -8.63
CA VAL A 123 -9.12 16.23 -9.47
C VAL A 123 -8.17 15.89 -10.61
N LEU A 124 -7.08 15.16 -10.34
CA LEU A 124 -6.14 14.74 -11.38
C LEU A 124 -6.81 13.82 -12.42
N ASP A 125 -7.68 12.92 -11.98
CA ASP A 125 -8.46 12.05 -12.87
C ASP A 125 -9.39 12.88 -13.78
N ARG A 126 -10.12 13.84 -13.21
CA ARG A 126 -11.03 14.72 -13.96
C ARG A 126 -10.32 15.64 -14.94
N LEU A 127 -9.06 15.95 -14.69
CA LEU A 127 -8.21 16.70 -15.61
C LEU A 127 -7.60 15.81 -16.70
N GLY A 128 -7.87 14.50 -16.71
CA GLY A 128 -7.33 13.55 -17.69
C GLY A 128 -5.84 13.26 -17.49
N LEU A 129 -5.31 13.46 -16.29
CA LEU A 129 -3.89 13.26 -15.96
C LEU A 129 -3.55 11.81 -15.53
N ASP A 130 -4.52 10.91 -15.63
CA ASP A 130 -4.39 9.47 -15.36
C ASP A 130 -3.58 9.13 -14.10
N PRO A 131 -4.00 9.58 -12.88
CA PRO A 131 -3.23 9.33 -11.67
C PRO A 131 -3.25 7.85 -11.26
N ALA A 132 -2.12 7.36 -10.77
CA ALA A 132 -2.11 6.21 -9.87
C ALA A 132 -2.48 6.70 -8.47
N PHE A 133 -3.18 5.88 -7.68
CA PHE A 133 -3.49 6.25 -6.31
C PHE A 133 -3.56 5.05 -5.36
N LEU A 134 -3.21 5.32 -4.09
CA LEU A 134 -3.23 4.40 -2.96
C LEU A 134 -3.91 5.12 -1.79
N ILE A 135 -5.17 4.77 -1.52
CA ILE A 135 -6.03 5.43 -0.54
C ILE A 135 -6.42 4.43 0.55
N GLY A 136 -6.46 4.85 1.80
CA GLY A 136 -6.76 3.99 2.96
C GLY A 136 -8.22 3.54 3.06
N GLY A 137 -9.11 3.98 2.19
CA GLY A 137 -10.53 3.64 2.18
C GLY A 137 -11.13 3.61 0.78
N GLU A 138 -12.27 2.99 0.63
CA GLU A 138 -13.02 2.88 -0.62
C GLU A 138 -13.57 4.24 -1.05
N ILE A 139 -13.30 4.64 -2.30
CA ILE A 139 -13.79 5.86 -2.92
C ILE A 139 -14.63 5.49 -4.15
N PRO A 140 -15.95 5.41 -4.03
CA PRO A 140 -16.82 4.97 -5.12
C PRO A 140 -16.66 5.79 -6.42
N GLN A 141 -16.38 7.10 -6.28
CA GLN A 141 -16.17 8.03 -7.39
C GLN A 141 -14.92 7.72 -8.22
N LEU A 142 -13.95 7.01 -7.63
CA LEU A 142 -12.71 6.55 -8.27
C LEU A 142 -12.72 5.05 -8.59
N GLY A 143 -13.82 4.36 -8.27
CA GLY A 143 -13.96 2.92 -8.48
C GLY A 143 -13.22 2.07 -7.45
N GLY A 144 -12.80 2.64 -6.31
CA GLY A 144 -12.17 1.91 -5.22
C GLY A 144 -11.06 2.67 -4.49
N ASN A 145 -10.23 1.93 -3.77
CA ASN A 145 -9.16 2.48 -2.95
C ASN A 145 -7.78 2.53 -3.64
N ALA A 146 -7.65 1.95 -4.82
CA ALA A 146 -6.41 1.94 -5.57
C ALA A 146 -6.65 1.80 -7.08
N ARG A 147 -5.75 2.36 -7.85
CA ARG A 147 -5.65 2.21 -9.32
C ARG A 147 -4.22 2.51 -9.75
N ALA A 148 -3.71 1.77 -10.71
CA ALA A 148 -2.51 2.15 -11.44
C ALA A 148 -2.86 3.12 -12.56
N GLY A 149 -2.09 4.18 -12.68
CA GLY A 149 -2.17 5.15 -13.77
C GLY A 149 -0.78 5.42 -14.34
N GLU A 150 -0.70 6.11 -15.46
CA GLU A 150 0.58 6.49 -16.08
C GLU A 150 1.08 7.86 -15.57
N GLY A 151 0.22 8.63 -14.90
CA GLY A 151 0.52 9.96 -14.34
C GLY A 151 1.14 9.94 -12.95
N TRP A 152 0.78 10.92 -12.14
CA TRP A 152 1.24 11.09 -10.77
C TRP A 152 0.74 9.95 -9.87
N LEU A 153 1.59 9.50 -8.94
CA LEU A 153 1.16 8.64 -7.85
C LEU A 153 0.68 9.52 -6.67
N VAL A 154 -0.56 9.32 -6.23
CA VAL A 154 -1.11 9.97 -5.05
C VAL A 154 -1.30 8.93 -3.95
N ALA A 155 -0.64 9.11 -2.81
CA ALA A 155 -0.65 8.11 -1.74
C ALA A 155 -0.84 8.74 -0.35
N GLU A 156 -1.41 7.96 0.57
CA GLU A 156 -1.42 8.30 1.98
C GLU A 156 -0.11 7.88 2.65
N GLY A 157 0.48 8.78 3.40
CA GLY A 157 1.56 8.48 4.33
C GLY A 157 1.01 8.16 5.72
N ASP A 158 1.59 7.15 6.36
CA ASP A 158 1.20 6.71 7.70
C ASP A 158 2.29 7.14 8.71
N GLU A 159 1.92 8.00 9.65
CA GLU A 159 2.82 8.46 10.71
C GLU A 159 2.90 7.47 11.87
N SER A 160 1.90 6.60 12.02
CA SER A 160 1.73 5.74 13.21
C SER A 160 2.89 4.78 13.45
N ASP A 161 3.60 4.35 12.41
CA ASP A 161 4.71 3.41 12.45
C ASP A 161 6.05 4.02 11.97
N ARG A 162 6.13 5.36 11.88
CA ARG A 162 7.29 6.12 11.35
C ARG A 162 7.60 5.80 9.88
N SER A 163 6.68 5.22 9.15
CA SER A 163 6.90 4.90 7.72
C SER A 163 7.09 6.14 6.84
N LEU A 164 6.61 7.31 7.29
CA LEU A 164 6.84 8.59 6.62
C LEU A 164 8.32 8.91 6.43
N GLU A 165 9.19 8.48 7.34
CA GLU A 165 10.64 8.74 7.28
C GLU A 165 11.29 8.08 6.04
N LEU A 166 10.65 7.06 5.46
CA LEU A 166 11.13 6.36 4.27
C LEU A 166 10.70 7.03 2.97
N LEU A 167 9.63 7.84 2.99
CA LEU A 167 9.02 8.36 1.77
C LEU A 167 9.80 9.57 1.22
N ARG A 168 9.97 9.62 -0.09
CA ARG A 168 10.66 10.70 -0.81
C ARG A 168 9.79 11.23 -1.96
N PRO A 169 8.61 11.80 -1.67
CA PRO A 169 7.72 12.32 -2.70
C PRO A 169 8.26 13.63 -3.29
N GLN A 170 7.80 13.98 -4.48
CA GLN A 170 8.06 15.32 -5.05
C GLN A 170 7.19 16.39 -4.41
N VAL A 171 5.99 16.02 -3.96
CA VAL A 171 5.09 16.92 -3.23
C VAL A 171 4.64 16.23 -1.95
N ALA A 172 4.87 16.85 -0.82
CA ALA A 172 4.31 16.44 0.47
C ALA A 172 3.19 17.41 0.87
N VAL A 173 2.03 16.85 1.22
CA VAL A 173 0.89 17.59 1.75
C VAL A 173 0.72 17.21 3.21
N LEU A 174 0.85 18.17 4.10
CA LEU A 174 0.61 17.98 5.53
C LEU A 174 -0.73 18.63 5.89
N THR A 175 -1.69 17.81 6.33
CA THR A 175 -3.04 18.30 6.67
C THR A 175 -3.08 18.99 8.04
N ASN A 176 -2.48 18.34 9.03
CA ASN A 176 -2.33 18.85 10.41
C ASN A 176 -1.27 18.03 11.15
N VAL A 177 -0.77 18.59 12.26
CA VAL A 177 0.12 17.91 13.20
C VAL A 177 -0.57 17.94 14.56
N GLU A 178 -0.89 16.77 15.07
CA GLU A 178 -1.50 16.60 16.39
C GLU A 178 -0.86 15.38 17.06
N LEU A 179 -0.78 15.39 18.38
CA LEU A 179 -0.32 14.24 19.12
C LEU A 179 -1.37 13.13 19.08
N ASP A 180 -1.26 12.29 18.09
CA ASP A 180 -1.97 11.02 17.97
C ASP A 180 -0.97 9.87 18.10
N HIS A 181 -1.46 8.64 18.16
CA HIS A 181 -0.59 7.45 18.26
C HIS A 181 0.40 7.49 19.44
N HIS A 182 -0.10 7.74 20.65
CA HIS A 182 0.68 7.83 21.91
C HIS A 182 1.61 6.63 22.20
N ALA A 183 1.43 5.49 21.51
CA ALA A 183 2.35 4.36 21.59
C ALA A 183 3.66 4.59 20.80
N THR A 184 3.66 5.52 19.84
CA THR A 184 4.80 5.79 18.95
C THR A 184 5.49 7.11 19.28
N PHE A 185 4.74 8.14 19.66
CA PHE A 185 5.23 9.49 19.94
C PHE A 185 4.91 9.92 21.37
N ALA A 186 5.89 10.46 22.09
CA ALA A 186 5.71 10.95 23.45
C ALA A 186 5.27 12.42 23.50
N SER A 187 5.45 13.18 22.40
CA SER A 187 5.11 14.60 22.32
C SER A 187 4.83 15.02 20.86
N GLU A 188 4.13 16.15 20.67
CA GLU A 188 3.93 16.74 19.33
C GLU A 188 5.25 17.09 18.63
N ALA A 189 6.31 17.35 19.37
CA ALA A 189 7.62 17.65 18.80
C ALA A 189 8.33 16.42 18.21
N GLU A 190 7.82 15.22 18.49
CA GLU A 190 8.32 13.96 17.93
C GLU A 190 7.52 13.47 16.73
N VAL A 191 6.34 14.03 16.49
CA VAL A 191 5.51 13.78 15.31
C VAL A 191 6.10 14.49 14.10
#